data_2852ee5e78893840d1aef78130d6f16f
#
_entry.id   2852ee5e78893840d1aef78130d6f16f
#
_cell.length_a   1.000
_cell.length_b   1.000
_cell.length_c   1.000
_cell.angle_alpha   90.00
_cell.angle_beta   90.00
_cell.angle_gamma   90.00
#
_symmetry.space_group_name_H-M   'P 1'
#
loop_
_entity.id
_entity.type
_entity.pdbx_description
1 polymer ?
#
loop_
_entity_poly.entity_id
_entity_poly.type
_entity_poly.pdbx_seq_one_letter_code
_entity_poly.pdbx_strand_id
1 'polypeptide(L)'
;MISLVRKLQGEPISYIEKCKRISARNSWILRNQEKRNCKYAINEAARNGEYECRLGDLMDATVEWLKQEGFHLYTKFNRKGNYDAWYARW
;
A
#
# COMPACT_ATOMS: atom_id res chain seq x y z
N MET A 1 -26.52 18.87 -27.44
CA MET A 1 -26.17 18.51 -26.54
C MET A 1 -25.71 18.33 -26.18
N ILE A 2 -25.91 18.63 -26.36
CA ILE A 2 -25.50 18.35 -25.35
C ILE A 2 -24.97 18.31 -24.97
N SER A 3 -25.14 18.55 -25.15
CA SER A 3 -24.68 18.34 -24.24
C SER A 3 -24.35 18.46 -23.77
N LEU A 4 -24.70 18.65 -23.73
CA LEU A 4 -24.46 18.54 -22.68
C LEU A 4 -24.38 18.36 -22.20
N VAL A 5 -24.86 18.49 -22.53
CA VAL A 5 -24.82 18.06 -21.61
C VAL A 5 -24.52 17.93 -21.26
N ARG A 6 -24.63 18.20 -21.31
CA ARG A 6 -24.41 17.95 -20.45
C ARG A 6 -24.21 18.08 -19.90
N LYS A 7 -24.59 18.47 -20.13
CA LYS A 7 -24.61 18.55 -19.34
C LYS A 7 -24.93 18.63 -18.77
N LEU A 8 -25.51 18.88 -18.72
CA LEU A 8 -25.87 18.90 -18.04
C LEU A 8 -25.94 18.68 -17.50
N GLN A 9 -27.16 18.94 -17.87
CA GLN A 9 -27.10 18.21 -16.83
C GLN A 9 -26.03 18.56 -15.97
N GLY A 10 -26.31 18.82 -15.02
CA GLY A 10 -25.04 19.02 -14.51
C GLY A 10 -23.99 18.54 -15.50
N GLU A 11 -22.88 19.14 -15.52
CA GLU A 11 -21.82 18.77 -16.41
C GLU A 11 -21.32 17.36 -16.09
N PRO A 12 -21.33 16.45 -17.05
CA PRO A 12 -20.80 15.14 -16.77
C PRO A 12 -19.31 15.18 -16.42
N ILE A 13 -18.93 14.36 -15.47
CA ILE A 13 -17.54 14.26 -15.07
C ILE A 13 -16.75 13.63 -16.22
N SER A 14 -15.61 14.21 -16.57
CA SER A 14 -14.78 13.67 -17.63
C SER A 14 -14.29 12.26 -17.26
N TYR A 15 -13.96 11.48 -18.28
CA TYR A 15 -13.44 10.14 -18.06
C TYR A 15 -12.17 10.15 -17.19
N ILE A 16 -11.30 11.12 -17.43
CA ILE A 16 -10.06 11.26 -16.66
C ILE A 16 -10.37 11.51 -15.19
N GLU A 17 -11.31 12.41 -14.90
CA GLU A 17 -11.71 12.68 -13.53
C GLU A 17 -12.28 11.45 -12.85
N LYS A 18 -13.08 10.68 -13.59
CA LYS A 18 -13.64 9.44 -13.09
C LYS A 18 -12.52 8.45 -12.74
N CYS A 19 -11.53 8.32 -13.61
CA CYS A 19 -10.40 7.43 -13.38
C CYS A 19 -9.61 7.85 -12.15
N LYS A 20 -9.37 9.15 -11.97
CA LYS A 20 -8.66 9.66 -10.81
C LYS A 20 -9.38 9.32 -9.52
N ARG A 21 -10.71 9.43 -9.49
CA ARG A 21 -11.49 9.11 -8.32
C ARG A 21 -11.43 7.62 -7.98
N ILE A 22 -11.54 6.78 -9.01
CA ILE A 22 -11.45 5.33 -8.84
C ILE A 22 -10.07 4.94 -8.32
N SER A 23 -9.03 5.51 -8.92
CA SER A 23 -7.65 5.23 -8.52
C SER A 23 -7.38 5.66 -7.09
N ALA A 24 -7.87 6.84 -6.70
CA ALA A 24 -7.67 7.34 -5.35
C ALA A 24 -8.35 6.43 -4.32
N ARG A 25 -9.57 5.99 -4.60
CA ARG A 25 -10.31 5.09 -3.71
C ARG A 25 -9.60 3.75 -3.58
N ASN A 26 -9.23 3.14 -4.71
CA ASN A 26 -8.60 1.83 -4.69
C ASN A 26 -7.22 1.88 -4.07
N SER A 27 -6.48 2.96 -4.28
CA SER A 27 -5.19 3.15 -3.64
C SER A 27 -5.33 3.20 -2.13
N TRP A 28 -6.36 3.90 -1.62
CA TRP A 28 -6.63 3.97 -0.19
C TRP A 28 -6.97 2.59 0.37
N ILE A 29 -7.83 1.84 -0.32
CA ILE A 29 -8.23 0.49 0.08
C ILE A 29 -7.00 -0.43 0.14
N LEU A 30 -6.17 -0.40 -0.89
CA LEU A 30 -4.98 -1.24 -0.96
C LEU A 30 -3.99 -0.92 0.15
N ARG A 31 -3.81 0.37 0.46
CA ARG A 31 -2.91 0.75 1.55
C ARG A 31 -3.41 0.24 2.89
N ASN A 32 -4.71 0.33 3.15
CA ASN A 32 -5.27 -0.16 4.40
C ASN A 32 -5.19 -1.68 4.50
N GLN A 33 -5.41 -2.37 3.40
CA GLN A 33 -5.28 -3.82 3.35
C GLN A 33 -3.84 -4.24 3.58
N GLU A 34 -2.89 -3.54 2.99
CA GLU A 34 -1.48 -3.83 3.17
C GLU A 34 -1.05 -3.64 4.62
N LYS A 35 -1.52 -2.56 5.27
CA LYS A 35 -1.25 -2.35 6.68
C LYS A 35 -1.77 -3.50 7.53
N ARG A 36 -2.96 -3.98 7.24
CA ARG A 36 -3.58 -5.09 7.96
C ARG A 36 -2.78 -6.37 7.79
N ASN A 37 -2.35 -6.63 6.56
CA ASN A 37 -1.53 -7.81 6.25
C ASN A 37 -0.19 -7.75 6.98
N CYS A 38 0.43 -6.58 7.04
CA CYS A 38 1.67 -6.38 7.78
C CYS A 38 1.49 -6.65 9.27
N LYS A 39 0.42 -6.13 9.85
CA LYS A 39 0.12 -6.37 11.27
C LYS A 39 -0.05 -7.85 11.56
N TYR A 40 -0.75 -8.55 10.68
CA TYR A 40 -0.96 -9.99 10.84
C TYR A 40 0.38 -10.73 10.82
N ALA A 41 1.21 -10.45 9.82
CA ALA A 41 2.50 -11.13 9.66
C ALA A 41 3.43 -10.84 10.84
N ILE A 42 3.48 -9.60 11.29
CA ILE A 42 4.31 -9.21 12.43
C ILE A 42 3.84 -9.89 13.70
N ASN A 43 2.52 -9.92 13.93
CA ASN A 43 1.96 -10.56 15.11
C ASN A 43 2.27 -12.05 15.13
N GLU A 44 2.16 -12.72 13.99
CA GLU A 44 2.49 -14.13 13.89
C GLU A 44 3.95 -14.39 14.22
N ALA A 45 4.85 -13.60 13.65
CA ALA A 45 6.28 -13.73 13.92
C ALA A 45 6.58 -13.51 15.39
N ALA A 46 5.96 -12.49 15.99
CA ALA A 46 6.16 -12.18 17.40
C ALA A 46 5.66 -13.31 18.30
N ARG A 47 4.53 -13.93 17.96
CA ARG A 47 4.02 -15.07 18.72
C ARG A 47 4.96 -16.26 18.66
N ASN A 48 5.69 -16.40 17.56
CA ASN A 48 6.66 -17.48 17.39
C ASN A 48 8.02 -17.14 18.03
N GLY A 49 8.12 -16.02 18.71
CA GLY A 49 9.35 -15.61 19.38
C GLY A 49 10.36 -14.96 18.47
N GLU A 50 9.96 -14.57 17.27
CA GLU A 50 10.86 -13.92 16.32
C GLU A 50 10.83 -12.41 16.52
N TYR A 51 11.94 -11.76 16.15
CA TYR A 51 12.07 -10.30 16.23
C TYR A 51 12.18 -9.66 14.86
N GLU A 52 11.86 -10.40 13.83
CA GLU A 52 11.98 -9.98 12.44
C GLU A 52 10.93 -10.69 11.61
N CYS A 53 10.46 -10.03 10.56
CA CYS A 53 9.42 -10.58 9.70
C CYS A 53 9.62 -10.13 8.27
N ARG A 54 9.47 -11.05 7.32
CA ARG A 54 9.47 -10.74 5.90
C ARG A 54 8.09 -10.23 5.52
N LEU A 55 8.03 -9.07 4.89
CA LEU A 55 6.75 -8.44 4.53
C LEU A 55 6.49 -8.43 3.02
N GLY A 56 7.49 -8.73 2.20
CA GLY A 56 7.32 -8.71 0.76
C GLY A 56 7.44 -7.30 0.19
N ASP A 57 6.74 -7.06 -0.91
CA ASP A 57 6.72 -5.73 -1.51
C ASP A 57 5.78 -4.83 -0.74
N LEU A 58 6.21 -3.60 -0.50
CA LEU A 58 5.41 -2.64 0.25
C LEU A 58 5.32 -1.32 -0.52
N MET A 59 4.16 -0.68 -0.41
CA MET A 59 4.01 0.68 -0.91
C MET A 59 4.75 1.66 0.00
N ASP A 60 5.17 2.78 -0.58
CA ASP A 60 5.93 3.79 0.17
C ASP A 60 5.18 4.26 1.42
N ALA A 61 3.87 4.43 1.31
CA ALA A 61 3.05 4.86 2.44
C ALA A 61 3.09 3.85 3.59
N THR A 62 3.12 2.56 3.27
CA THR A 62 3.20 1.51 4.29
C THR A 62 4.57 1.50 4.95
N VAL A 63 5.63 1.67 4.16
CA VAL A 63 6.99 1.77 4.68
C VAL A 63 7.10 2.91 5.68
N GLU A 64 6.60 4.09 5.30
CA GLU A 64 6.63 5.26 6.18
C GLU A 64 5.83 5.03 7.44
N TRP A 65 4.65 4.43 7.32
CA TRP A 65 3.82 4.14 8.48
C TRP A 65 4.52 3.20 9.46
N LEU A 66 5.15 2.13 8.96
CA LEU A 66 5.87 1.19 9.82
C LEU A 66 7.06 1.85 10.53
N LYS A 67 7.77 2.73 9.82
CA LYS A 67 8.86 3.48 10.43
C LYS A 67 8.35 4.38 11.57
N GLN A 68 7.21 5.02 11.37
CA GLN A 68 6.59 5.86 12.38
C GLN A 68 6.16 5.04 13.60
N GLU A 69 5.79 3.79 13.39
CA GLU A 69 5.44 2.87 14.47
C GLU A 69 6.66 2.37 15.24
N GLY A 70 7.85 2.65 14.76
CA GLY A 70 9.08 2.30 15.45
C GLY A 70 9.81 1.09 14.90
N PHE A 71 9.31 0.51 13.81
CA PHE A 71 9.98 -0.65 13.22
C PHE A 71 11.21 -0.23 12.44
N HIS A 72 12.25 -1.07 12.51
CA HIS A 72 13.41 -0.91 11.64
C HIS A 72 13.14 -1.68 10.35
N LEU A 73 13.07 -0.95 9.23
CA LEU A 73 12.78 -1.56 7.93
C LEU A 73 14.04 -1.62 7.08
N TYR A 74 14.18 -2.72 6.38
CA TYR A 74 15.31 -2.90 5.47
C TYR A 74 14.93 -3.89 4.38
N THR A 75 15.73 -3.90 3.31
CA THR A 75 15.51 -4.81 2.19
C THR A 75 16.66 -5.80 2.14
N LYS A 76 16.37 -6.98 1.61
CA LYS A 76 17.38 -7.99 1.34
C LYS A 76 17.48 -8.22 -0.16
N PHE A 77 18.65 -8.70 -0.59
CA PHE A 77 18.87 -9.06 -1.98
C PHE A 77 19.15 -10.56 -2.03
N ASN A 78 18.68 -11.21 -3.11
CA ASN A 78 18.95 -12.62 -3.30
C ASN A 78 20.40 -12.83 -3.77
N ARG A 79 20.77 -14.09 -4.00
CA ARG A 79 22.13 -14.44 -4.40
C ARG A 79 22.56 -13.77 -5.71
N LYS A 80 21.62 -13.42 -6.56
CA LYS A 80 21.89 -12.78 -7.84
C LYS A 80 21.97 -11.26 -7.72
N GLY A 81 21.81 -10.72 -6.50
CA GLY A 81 21.83 -9.29 -6.27
C GLY A 81 20.51 -8.61 -6.58
N ASN A 82 19.44 -9.37 -6.81
CA ASN A 82 18.12 -8.80 -7.07
C ASN A 82 17.37 -8.57 -5.77
N TYR A 83 16.51 -7.56 -5.79
CA TYR A 83 15.64 -7.24 -4.67
C TYR A 83 14.78 -8.45 -4.31
N ASP A 84 14.72 -8.78 -3.02
CA ASP A 84 13.89 -9.87 -2.52
C ASP A 84 12.62 -9.35 -1.87
N ALA A 85 12.77 -8.60 -0.77
CA ALA A 85 11.59 -8.16 -0.03
C ALA A 85 11.96 -7.14 1.03
N TRP A 86 10.95 -6.46 1.54
CA TRP A 86 11.06 -5.67 2.75
C TRP A 86 10.97 -6.57 3.97
N TYR A 87 11.75 -6.22 4.98
CA TYR A 87 11.75 -6.89 6.28
C TYR A 87 11.56 -5.85 7.36
N ALA A 88 10.83 -6.23 8.40
CA ALA A 88 10.66 -5.39 9.59
C ALA A 88 11.28 -6.08 10.78
N ARG A 89 11.97 -5.29 11.59
CA ARG A 89 12.61 -5.78 12.81
C ARG A 89 12.16 -4.92 13.98
N TRP A 90 12.01 -5.55 15.12
CA TRP A 90 11.63 -4.86 16.33
C TRP A 90 12.41 -5.29 17.58
#